data_7fcb922e996083dae6fe200f4de9cf62
#
_entry.id   7fcb922e996083dae6fe200f4de9cf62
#
_cell.length_a   1.000
_cell.length_b   1.000
_cell.length_c   1.000
_cell.angle_alpha   90.00
_cell.angle_beta   90.00
_cell.angle_gamma   90.00
#
_symmetry.space_group_name_H-M   'P 1'
#
loop_
_entity.id
_entity.type
_entity.pdbx_description
1 polymer ?
#
loop_
_entity_poly.entity_id
_entity_poly.type
_entity_poly.pdbx_seq_one_letter_code
_entity_poly.pdbx_strand_id
1 'polypeptide(L)'
;MATVRRWSGAEARALREALRFTVRGFAEHLGIAARTVSKWEAAGAATFPRPDTQAMLDTVLERADGWAQQRFEMLCRPAIGPSPVTALRAQRWEFESWTDDLERASVALSRQDFGAAGTLVERWLTRFSPAELDERGAYLHARTLILQGGIRRDQGRLAGPGSARASFLVARDGFARLGIDSRVAQTELGLVVLQEMGGDLETSARGYEGLSRDERLSGRDRALALLWVGTALSKVARPDATAHAIDMMVIASEAFERLDEAADWSVAQQKLALAHRARGDLGRALSFIDLAVRNKVDDSPMQLVRLNTARAHILLTDPATSGEGLRVIGGTRDMAALHGLRHQLDSIARIRGEMAAS
;
A
#
# COMPACT_ATOMS: atom_id res chain seq x y z
N MET A 1 -18.44 29.63 -39.47
CA MET A 1 -17.49 29.39 -40.58
C MET A 1 -16.10 29.20 -40.00
N ALA A 2 -15.46 28.07 -40.29
CA ALA A 2 -14.08 27.84 -39.88
C ALA A 2 -13.16 28.83 -40.60
N THR A 3 -12.36 29.56 -39.86
CA THR A 3 -11.41 30.53 -40.42
C THR A 3 -10.02 30.15 -39.95
N VAL A 4 -9.12 29.82 -40.88
CA VAL A 4 -7.74 29.50 -40.59
C VAL A 4 -6.91 30.77 -40.73
N ARG A 5 -6.24 31.20 -39.66
CA ARG A 5 -5.42 32.41 -39.62
C ARG A 5 -4.16 32.30 -40.49
N ARG A 6 -3.58 31.11 -40.55
CA ARG A 6 -2.40 30.75 -41.37
C ARG A 6 -2.33 29.23 -41.50
N TRP A 7 -2.33 28.73 -42.69
CA TRP A 7 -2.26 27.28 -42.96
C TRP A 7 -0.84 26.76 -42.67
N SER A 8 -0.77 25.70 -41.89
CA SER A 8 0.43 24.84 -41.78
C SER A 8 0.19 23.51 -42.51
N GLY A 9 1.19 22.65 -42.54
CA GLY A 9 1.04 21.29 -43.08
C GLY A 9 0.04 20.45 -42.31
N ALA A 10 -0.15 20.73 -41.00
CA ALA A 10 -1.15 20.03 -40.19
C ALA A 10 -2.58 20.39 -40.56
N GLU A 11 -2.89 21.69 -40.72
CA GLU A 11 -4.22 22.11 -41.17
C GLU A 11 -4.50 21.68 -42.64
N ALA A 12 -3.49 21.72 -43.53
CA ALA A 12 -3.63 21.21 -44.91
C ALA A 12 -3.98 19.70 -44.91
N ARG A 13 -3.35 18.90 -44.05
CA ARG A 13 -3.70 17.49 -43.85
C ARG A 13 -5.11 17.34 -43.29
N ALA A 14 -5.48 18.11 -42.29
CA ALA A 14 -6.83 18.08 -41.71
C ALA A 14 -7.91 18.40 -42.76
N LEU A 15 -7.68 19.38 -43.65
CA LEU A 15 -8.60 19.69 -44.76
C LEU A 15 -8.72 18.53 -45.73
N ARG A 16 -7.61 17.92 -46.14
CA ARG A 16 -7.63 16.75 -47.03
C ARG A 16 -8.45 15.57 -46.43
N GLU A 17 -8.20 15.30 -45.14
CA GLU A 17 -8.91 14.22 -44.43
C GLU A 17 -10.41 14.55 -44.26
N ALA A 18 -10.74 15.79 -43.97
CA ALA A 18 -12.12 16.26 -43.87
C ALA A 18 -12.89 16.09 -45.21
N LEU A 19 -12.21 16.36 -46.32
CA LEU A 19 -12.73 16.17 -47.67
C LEU A 19 -12.66 14.72 -48.19
N ARG A 20 -12.06 13.80 -47.37
CA ARG A 20 -11.86 12.38 -47.74
C ARG A 20 -11.05 12.17 -49.03
N PHE A 21 -10.11 13.05 -49.33
CA PHE A 21 -9.20 12.89 -50.43
C PHE A 21 -7.97 12.07 -50.09
N THR A 22 -7.50 11.30 -51.07
CA THR A 22 -6.12 10.77 -51.02
C THR A 22 -5.12 11.92 -51.22
N VAL A 23 -3.87 11.74 -50.83
CA VAL A 23 -2.80 12.76 -51.07
C VAL A 23 -2.74 13.15 -52.56
N ARG A 24 -2.89 12.19 -53.47
CA ARG A 24 -2.86 12.39 -54.90
C ARG A 24 -4.08 13.19 -55.37
N GLY A 25 -5.29 12.77 -54.95
CA GLY A 25 -6.54 13.45 -55.33
C GLY A 25 -6.60 14.89 -54.76
N PHE A 26 -6.08 15.12 -53.57
CA PHE A 26 -6.00 16.47 -53.01
C PHE A 26 -5.01 17.37 -53.75
N ALA A 27 -3.86 16.80 -54.15
CA ALA A 27 -2.88 17.53 -54.96
C ALA A 27 -3.45 17.90 -56.33
N GLU A 28 -4.18 17.00 -57.02
CA GLU A 28 -4.89 17.26 -58.25
C GLU A 28 -5.96 18.35 -58.08
N HIS A 29 -6.73 18.29 -57.02
CA HIS A 29 -7.76 19.28 -56.68
C HIS A 29 -7.18 20.69 -56.47
N LEU A 30 -5.98 20.78 -55.88
CA LEU A 30 -5.24 22.03 -55.66
C LEU A 30 -4.38 22.46 -56.88
N GLY A 31 -4.25 21.63 -57.92
CA GLY A 31 -3.38 21.91 -59.05
C GLY A 31 -1.87 21.90 -58.72
N ILE A 32 -1.44 21.13 -57.72
CA ILE A 32 -0.05 21.05 -57.25
C ILE A 32 0.50 19.63 -57.31
N ALA A 33 1.81 19.48 -57.17
CA ALA A 33 2.43 18.16 -57.18
C ALA A 33 2.15 17.39 -55.89
N ALA A 34 1.82 16.09 -55.99
CA ALA A 34 1.53 15.22 -54.85
C ALA A 34 2.67 15.19 -53.83
N ARG A 35 3.92 15.22 -54.26
CA ARG A 35 5.10 15.30 -53.39
C ARG A 35 5.10 16.55 -52.49
N THR A 36 4.47 17.66 -52.94
CA THR A 36 4.36 18.91 -52.18
C THR A 36 3.41 18.71 -51.00
N VAL A 37 2.26 18.07 -51.23
CA VAL A 37 1.30 17.72 -50.17
C VAL A 37 1.95 16.76 -49.17
N SER A 38 2.60 15.68 -49.65
CA SER A 38 3.32 14.75 -48.78
C SER A 38 4.39 15.44 -47.90
N LYS A 39 5.13 16.41 -48.48
CA LYS A 39 6.14 17.18 -47.72
C LYS A 39 5.51 18.02 -46.62
N TRP A 40 4.36 18.66 -46.90
CA TRP A 40 3.64 19.42 -45.88
C TRP A 40 3.15 18.53 -44.74
N GLU A 41 2.53 17.42 -45.08
CA GLU A 41 1.99 16.49 -44.07
C GLU A 41 3.10 15.87 -43.19
N ALA A 42 4.24 15.53 -43.82
CA ALA A 42 5.39 15.01 -43.08
C ALA A 42 6.00 16.04 -42.12
N ALA A 43 6.01 17.33 -42.50
CA ALA A 43 6.56 18.41 -41.66
C ALA A 43 5.52 18.97 -40.66
N GLY A 44 4.23 18.67 -40.82
CA GLY A 44 3.15 19.03 -39.89
C GLY A 44 3.08 20.54 -39.63
N ALA A 45 2.95 20.90 -38.35
CA ALA A 45 2.84 22.30 -37.93
C ALA A 45 4.12 23.15 -38.16
N ALA A 46 5.25 22.51 -38.47
CA ALA A 46 6.52 23.22 -38.70
C ALA A 46 6.68 23.83 -40.10
N THR A 47 5.78 23.52 -41.04
CA THR A 47 5.84 24.03 -42.38
C THR A 47 4.61 24.83 -42.75
N PHE A 48 4.78 25.85 -43.58
CA PHE A 48 3.69 26.71 -44.05
C PHE A 48 3.70 26.75 -45.58
N PRO A 49 2.57 26.43 -46.24
CA PRO A 49 2.38 26.64 -47.69
C PRO A 49 2.66 28.12 -48.09
N ARG A 50 3.03 28.32 -49.35
CA ARG A 50 3.24 29.68 -49.89
C ARG A 50 1.90 30.45 -49.92
N PRO A 51 1.94 31.81 -49.88
CA PRO A 51 0.73 32.64 -49.83
C PRO A 51 -0.34 32.28 -50.88
N ASP A 52 0.06 32.05 -52.13
CA ASP A 52 -0.88 31.64 -53.17
C ASP A 52 -1.58 30.32 -52.90
N THR A 53 -0.85 29.40 -52.27
CA THR A 53 -1.43 28.08 -51.89
C THR A 53 -2.32 28.20 -50.67
N GLN A 54 -2.03 29.12 -49.74
CA GLN A 54 -2.92 29.39 -48.60
C GLN A 54 -4.27 29.92 -49.09
N ALA A 55 -4.29 30.83 -50.03
CA ALA A 55 -5.54 31.34 -50.67
C ALA A 55 -6.33 30.22 -51.35
N MET A 56 -5.65 29.25 -51.98
CA MET A 56 -6.30 28.08 -52.57
C MET A 56 -6.94 27.22 -51.50
N LEU A 57 -6.26 26.97 -50.36
CA LEU A 57 -6.79 26.19 -49.24
C LEU A 57 -8.00 26.89 -48.59
N ASP A 58 -7.97 28.21 -48.45
CA ASP A 58 -9.11 29.01 -47.98
C ASP A 58 -10.33 28.78 -48.92
N THR A 59 -10.14 28.91 -50.24
CA THR A 59 -11.18 28.71 -51.21
C THR A 59 -11.77 27.29 -51.18
N VAL A 60 -10.93 26.28 -51.01
CA VAL A 60 -11.38 24.87 -50.90
C VAL A 60 -12.19 24.66 -49.63
N LEU A 61 -11.77 25.24 -48.48
CA LEU A 61 -12.53 25.14 -47.25
C LEU A 61 -13.88 25.88 -47.33
N GLU A 62 -13.92 27.08 -47.92
CA GLU A 62 -15.14 27.84 -48.12
C GLU A 62 -16.17 27.13 -49.02
N ARG A 63 -15.70 26.42 -50.04
CA ARG A 63 -16.55 25.65 -51.00
C ARG A 63 -16.91 24.26 -50.50
N ALA A 64 -16.31 23.79 -49.40
CA ALA A 64 -16.61 22.50 -48.80
C ALA A 64 -18.05 22.48 -48.24
N ASP A 65 -18.69 21.32 -48.33
CA ASP A 65 -20.00 21.13 -47.67
C ASP A 65 -19.91 21.28 -46.13
N GLY A 66 -21.06 21.56 -45.54
CA GLY A 66 -21.12 21.81 -44.08
C GLY A 66 -20.60 20.63 -43.24
N TRP A 67 -20.71 19.39 -43.73
CA TRP A 67 -20.18 18.21 -43.07
C TRP A 67 -18.65 18.13 -43.14
N ALA A 68 -18.07 18.51 -44.26
CA ALA A 68 -16.61 18.59 -44.42
C ALA A 68 -16.02 19.73 -43.57
N GLN A 69 -16.69 20.91 -43.56
CA GLN A 69 -16.29 22.00 -42.67
C GLN A 69 -16.33 21.58 -41.18
N GLN A 70 -17.38 20.90 -40.78
CA GLN A 70 -17.48 20.42 -39.39
C GLN A 70 -16.41 19.37 -39.03
N ARG A 71 -16.11 18.44 -39.96
CA ARG A 71 -15.02 17.48 -39.78
C ARG A 71 -13.66 18.20 -39.71
N PHE A 72 -13.44 19.21 -40.55
CA PHE A 72 -12.22 20.01 -40.49
C PHE A 72 -12.04 20.71 -39.15
N GLU A 73 -13.11 21.36 -38.63
CA GLU A 73 -13.08 21.97 -37.31
C GLU A 73 -12.74 20.96 -36.18
N MET A 74 -13.27 19.74 -36.28
CA MET A 74 -12.93 18.68 -35.34
C MET A 74 -11.49 18.23 -35.44
N LEU A 75 -10.94 18.13 -36.66
CA LEU A 75 -9.55 17.70 -36.90
C LEU A 75 -8.54 18.80 -36.59
N CYS A 76 -8.91 20.07 -36.78
CA CYS A 76 -8.10 21.23 -36.43
C CYS A 76 -8.23 21.66 -34.95
N ARG A 77 -9.22 21.12 -34.22
CA ARG A 77 -9.17 21.27 -32.77
C ARG A 77 -7.81 20.71 -32.32
N PRO A 78 -6.95 21.55 -31.68
CA PRO A 78 -5.81 20.98 -31.00
C PRO A 78 -6.39 19.84 -30.16
N ALA A 79 -5.76 18.68 -30.19
CA ALA A 79 -5.99 17.69 -29.16
C ALA A 79 -5.76 18.47 -27.85
N ILE A 80 -6.83 19.05 -27.33
CA ILE A 80 -6.82 19.66 -26.01
C ILE A 80 -6.58 18.44 -25.14
N GLY A 81 -5.33 18.22 -24.82
CA GLY A 81 -5.01 17.47 -23.63
C GLY A 81 -5.89 18.10 -22.55
N PRO A 82 -6.49 17.33 -21.66
CA PRO A 82 -7.46 17.85 -20.71
C PRO A 82 -6.92 19.18 -20.19
N SER A 83 -7.75 20.24 -20.29
CA SER A 83 -7.41 21.56 -19.73
C SER A 83 -6.77 21.30 -18.37
N PRO A 84 -5.74 22.07 -17.95
CA PRO A 84 -5.18 21.90 -16.59
C PRO A 84 -6.28 21.75 -15.53
N VAL A 85 -7.40 22.47 -15.67
CA VAL A 85 -8.59 22.33 -14.81
C VAL A 85 -9.28 20.98 -15.01
N THR A 86 -9.37 20.44 -16.22
CA THR A 86 -9.99 19.13 -16.51
C THR A 86 -9.07 18.00 -16.09
N ALA A 87 -7.75 18.14 -16.26
CA ALA A 87 -6.76 17.20 -15.77
C ALA A 87 -6.75 17.15 -14.23
N LEU A 88 -6.76 18.30 -13.55
CA LEU A 88 -6.88 18.40 -12.09
C LEU A 88 -8.21 17.81 -11.58
N ARG A 89 -9.31 18.01 -12.32
CA ARG A 89 -10.61 17.39 -11.99
C ARG A 89 -10.58 15.87 -12.15
N ALA A 90 -10.03 15.36 -13.23
CA ALA A 90 -9.88 13.91 -13.46
C ALA A 90 -9.00 13.28 -12.37
N GLN A 91 -7.87 13.89 -12.06
CA GLN A 91 -6.95 13.44 -11.02
C GLN A 91 -7.63 13.42 -9.62
N ARG A 92 -8.50 14.38 -9.35
CA ARG A 92 -9.27 14.44 -8.09
C ARG A 92 -10.20 13.24 -7.92
N TRP A 93 -10.90 12.83 -9.00
CA TRP A 93 -11.76 11.63 -8.97
C TRP A 93 -10.95 10.33 -8.87
N GLU A 94 -9.77 10.27 -9.48
CA GLU A 94 -8.87 9.15 -9.32
C GLU A 94 -8.38 9.02 -7.88
N PHE A 95 -8.12 10.12 -7.18
CA PHE A 95 -7.75 10.09 -5.76
C PHE A 95 -8.88 9.59 -4.84
N GLU A 96 -10.15 9.85 -5.16
CA GLU A 96 -11.28 9.22 -4.47
C GLU A 96 -11.23 7.70 -4.64
N SER A 97 -11.13 7.22 -5.89
CA SER A 97 -11.02 5.78 -6.18
C SER A 97 -9.79 5.15 -5.52
N TRP A 98 -8.68 5.89 -5.43
CA TRP A 98 -7.48 5.44 -4.74
C TRP A 98 -7.72 5.27 -3.23
N THR A 99 -8.44 6.21 -2.63
CA THR A 99 -8.81 6.13 -1.21
C THR A 99 -9.67 4.90 -0.95
N ASP A 100 -10.71 4.68 -1.77
CA ASP A 100 -11.57 3.49 -1.66
C ASP A 100 -10.79 2.18 -1.80
N ASP A 101 -9.86 2.11 -2.76
CA ASP A 101 -9.02 0.92 -2.96
C ASP A 101 -8.04 0.70 -1.79
N LEU A 102 -7.56 1.75 -1.10
CA LEU A 102 -6.76 1.61 0.12
C LEU A 102 -7.58 1.01 1.27
N GLU A 103 -8.83 1.40 1.43
CA GLU A 103 -9.72 0.81 2.42
C GLU A 103 -10.02 -0.66 2.11
N ARG A 104 -10.33 -0.96 0.84
CA ARG A 104 -10.52 -2.34 0.37
C ARG A 104 -9.27 -3.19 0.55
N ALA A 105 -8.08 -2.64 0.27
CA ALA A 105 -6.80 -3.32 0.48
C ALA A 105 -6.54 -3.59 1.96
N SER A 106 -6.91 -2.65 2.85
CA SER A 106 -6.81 -2.84 4.31
C SER A 106 -7.71 -3.98 4.79
N VAL A 107 -8.96 -4.04 4.29
CA VAL A 107 -9.89 -5.13 4.60
C VAL A 107 -9.38 -6.48 4.05
N ALA A 108 -8.87 -6.51 2.82
CA ALA A 108 -8.28 -7.71 2.24
C ALA A 108 -7.07 -8.19 3.05
N LEU A 109 -6.21 -7.26 3.48
CA LEU A 109 -5.05 -7.59 4.32
C LEU A 109 -5.46 -8.15 5.70
N SER A 110 -6.48 -7.60 6.34
CA SER A 110 -6.99 -8.13 7.61
C SER A 110 -7.52 -9.57 7.48
N ARG A 111 -8.04 -9.92 6.31
CA ARG A 111 -8.51 -11.28 5.96
C ARG A 111 -7.40 -12.19 5.42
N GLN A 112 -6.15 -11.69 5.33
CA GLN A 112 -5.00 -12.39 4.76
C GLN A 112 -5.15 -12.72 3.27
N ASP A 113 -5.99 -11.99 2.56
CA ASP A 113 -6.07 -12.05 1.10
C ASP A 113 -4.97 -11.16 0.49
N PHE A 114 -3.75 -11.67 0.53
CA PHE A 114 -2.57 -10.98 0.00
C PHE A 114 -2.65 -10.76 -1.51
N GLY A 115 -3.37 -11.61 -2.23
CA GLY A 115 -3.57 -11.48 -3.68
C GLY A 115 -4.41 -10.25 -4.01
N ALA A 116 -5.61 -10.15 -3.42
CA ALA A 116 -6.49 -9.01 -3.62
C ALA A 116 -5.85 -7.70 -3.11
N ALA A 117 -5.29 -7.71 -1.89
CA ALA A 117 -4.60 -6.54 -1.33
C ALA A 117 -3.44 -6.08 -2.22
N GLY A 118 -2.60 -7.02 -2.68
CA GLY A 118 -1.46 -6.75 -3.56
C GLY A 118 -1.89 -6.13 -4.89
N THR A 119 -2.92 -6.67 -5.53
CA THR A 119 -3.45 -6.15 -6.80
C THR A 119 -3.93 -4.70 -6.67
N LEU A 120 -4.65 -4.37 -5.60
CA LEU A 120 -5.13 -3.01 -5.34
C LEU A 120 -3.97 -2.03 -5.09
N VAL A 121 -2.99 -2.44 -4.30
CA VAL A 121 -1.78 -1.65 -4.00
C VAL A 121 -0.93 -1.41 -5.26
N GLU A 122 -0.65 -2.47 -6.02
CA GLU A 122 0.20 -2.42 -7.23
C GLU A 122 -0.40 -1.52 -8.30
N ARG A 123 -1.73 -1.55 -8.48
CA ARG A 123 -2.46 -0.68 -9.41
C ARG A 123 -2.04 0.78 -9.27
N TRP A 124 -1.99 1.29 -8.06
CA TRP A 124 -1.74 2.70 -7.79
C TRP A 124 -0.26 3.06 -7.80
N LEU A 125 0.61 2.15 -7.35
CA LEU A 125 2.06 2.34 -7.41
C LEU A 125 2.61 2.34 -8.84
N THR A 126 1.92 1.67 -9.77
CA THR A 126 2.31 1.66 -11.20
C THR A 126 1.65 2.76 -12.01
N ARG A 127 0.49 3.29 -11.55
CA ARG A 127 -0.28 4.29 -12.29
C ARG A 127 0.34 5.69 -12.21
N PHE A 128 0.88 6.06 -11.07
CA PHE A 128 1.44 7.40 -10.83
C PHE A 128 2.92 7.33 -10.50
N SER A 129 3.69 8.20 -11.16
CA SER A 129 5.06 8.50 -10.73
C SER A 129 5.01 9.40 -9.50
N PRO A 130 5.80 9.13 -8.43
CA PRO A 130 5.85 10.01 -7.26
C PRO A 130 6.17 11.49 -7.57
N ALA A 131 6.90 11.75 -8.68
CA ALA A 131 7.27 13.09 -9.10
C ALA A 131 6.11 13.91 -9.69
N GLU A 132 5.00 13.24 -10.07
CA GLU A 132 3.83 13.87 -10.72
C GLU A 132 2.68 14.13 -9.72
N LEU A 133 2.86 13.71 -8.46
CA LEU A 133 1.83 13.79 -7.44
C LEU A 133 1.86 15.14 -6.71
N ASP A 134 0.68 15.72 -6.52
CA ASP A 134 0.47 16.79 -5.55
C ASP A 134 0.56 16.25 -4.10
N GLU A 135 0.39 17.09 -3.10
CA GLU A 135 0.48 16.70 -1.68
C GLU A 135 -0.52 15.59 -1.31
N ARG A 136 -1.76 15.64 -1.85
CA ARG A 136 -2.79 14.61 -1.61
C ARG A 136 -2.37 13.28 -2.23
N GLY A 137 -1.91 13.30 -3.47
CA GLY A 137 -1.41 12.11 -4.16
C GLY A 137 -0.17 11.54 -3.48
N ALA A 138 0.77 12.38 -3.05
CA ALA A 138 1.95 11.96 -2.29
C ALA A 138 1.56 11.30 -0.95
N TYR A 139 0.55 11.82 -0.26
CA TYR A 139 0.00 11.21 0.95
C TYR A 139 -0.60 9.82 0.66
N LEU A 140 -1.42 9.69 -0.38
CA LEU A 140 -2.01 8.41 -0.78
C LEU A 140 -0.93 7.40 -1.20
N HIS A 141 0.10 7.86 -1.90
CA HIS A 141 1.24 7.03 -2.28
C HIS A 141 1.99 6.49 -1.05
N ALA A 142 2.28 7.34 -0.07
CA ALA A 142 2.92 6.92 1.17
C ALA A 142 2.05 5.93 1.96
N ARG A 143 0.71 6.13 2.04
CA ARG A 143 -0.22 5.16 2.62
C ARG A 143 -0.23 3.83 1.87
N THR A 144 -0.15 3.86 0.54
CA THR A 144 -0.07 2.65 -0.28
C THR A 144 1.18 1.85 0.02
N LEU A 145 2.32 2.53 0.20
CA LEU A 145 3.58 1.89 0.59
C LEU A 145 3.53 1.27 2.00
N ILE A 146 2.79 1.87 2.94
CA ILE A 146 2.54 1.24 4.26
C ILE A 146 1.79 -0.09 4.10
N LEU A 147 0.72 -0.12 3.30
CA LEU A 147 -0.01 -1.38 3.03
C LEU A 147 0.86 -2.41 2.32
N GLN A 148 1.63 -1.98 1.31
CA GLN A 148 2.59 -2.86 0.63
C GLN A 148 3.62 -3.44 1.61
N GLY A 149 4.15 -2.60 2.51
CA GLY A 149 5.05 -3.03 3.58
C GLY A 149 4.39 -4.04 4.52
N GLY A 150 3.14 -3.82 4.91
CA GLY A 150 2.34 -4.74 5.71
C GLY A 150 2.17 -6.11 5.05
N ILE A 151 1.78 -6.14 3.77
CA ILE A 151 1.67 -7.38 2.98
C ILE A 151 3.00 -8.14 2.99
N ARG A 152 4.10 -7.45 2.67
CA ARG A 152 5.44 -8.05 2.62
C ARG A 152 5.92 -8.56 3.98
N ARG A 153 5.62 -7.82 5.04
CA ARG A 153 5.89 -8.24 6.42
C ARG A 153 5.18 -9.54 6.77
N ASP A 154 3.88 -9.62 6.51
CA ASP A 154 3.08 -10.79 6.87
C ASP A 154 3.41 -12.01 6.00
N GLN A 155 3.97 -11.77 4.81
CA GLN A 155 4.60 -12.79 3.96
C GLN A 155 6.04 -13.17 4.38
N GLY A 156 6.60 -12.57 5.45
CA GLY A 156 7.96 -12.85 5.92
C GLY A 156 9.09 -12.18 5.12
N ARG A 157 8.77 -11.23 4.21
CA ARG A 157 9.75 -10.50 3.39
C ARG A 157 10.22 -9.23 4.12
N LEU A 158 11.03 -9.39 5.17
CA LEU A 158 11.34 -8.31 6.12
C LEU A 158 12.40 -7.34 5.59
N ALA A 159 13.50 -7.84 5.01
CA ALA A 159 14.67 -7.06 4.60
C ALA A 159 15.07 -7.34 3.14
N GLY A 160 15.95 -6.49 2.58
CA GLY A 160 16.43 -6.58 1.21
C GLY A 160 15.61 -5.77 0.19
N PRO A 161 15.96 -5.85 -1.11
CA PRO A 161 15.20 -5.19 -2.17
C PRO A 161 13.76 -5.68 -2.23
N GLY A 162 12.81 -4.76 -2.38
CA GLY A 162 11.39 -5.08 -2.46
C GLY A 162 10.81 -5.67 -1.16
N SER A 163 11.39 -5.37 0.00
CA SER A 163 10.96 -5.84 1.32
C SER A 163 9.98 -4.87 1.99
N ALA A 164 9.43 -5.31 3.13
CA ALA A 164 8.64 -4.46 4.03
C ALA A 164 9.43 -3.22 4.48
N ARG A 165 10.70 -3.42 4.87
CA ARG A 165 11.58 -2.34 5.31
C ARG A 165 11.77 -1.28 4.23
N ALA A 166 12.02 -1.70 2.98
CA ALA A 166 12.18 -0.76 1.88
C ALA A 166 10.91 0.07 1.67
N SER A 167 9.71 -0.55 1.69
CA SER A 167 8.44 0.17 1.56
C SER A 167 8.21 1.16 2.70
N PHE A 168 8.48 0.76 3.95
CA PHE A 168 8.29 1.64 5.12
C PHE A 168 9.25 2.82 5.12
N LEU A 169 10.52 2.64 4.71
CA LEU A 169 11.47 3.76 4.61
C LEU A 169 11.02 4.81 3.59
N VAL A 170 10.59 4.38 2.41
CA VAL A 170 10.08 5.31 1.38
C VAL A 170 8.80 6.01 1.85
N ALA A 171 7.90 5.29 2.53
CA ALA A 171 6.69 5.88 3.11
C ALA A 171 7.00 6.91 4.19
N ARG A 172 7.92 6.61 5.11
CA ARG A 172 8.38 7.52 6.16
C ARG A 172 8.91 8.82 5.58
N ASP A 173 9.79 8.71 4.57
CA ASP A 173 10.37 9.87 3.91
C ASP A 173 9.32 10.68 3.14
N GLY A 174 8.28 10.00 2.59
CA GLY A 174 7.11 10.63 2.00
C GLY A 174 6.32 11.46 3.01
N PHE A 175 6.00 10.88 4.18
CA PHE A 175 5.29 11.60 5.25
C PHE A 175 6.12 12.73 5.86
N ALA A 176 7.44 12.56 5.98
CA ALA A 176 8.34 13.60 6.46
C ALA A 176 8.36 14.82 5.51
N ARG A 177 8.42 14.61 4.20
CA ARG A 177 8.32 15.69 3.21
C ARG A 177 6.99 16.44 3.27
N LEU A 178 5.92 15.76 3.67
CA LEU A 178 4.58 16.36 3.85
C LEU A 178 4.38 17.02 5.22
N GLY A 179 5.36 16.94 6.12
CA GLY A 179 5.25 17.48 7.50
C GLY A 179 4.24 16.74 8.38
N ILE A 180 3.97 15.45 8.10
CA ILE A 180 2.98 14.66 8.85
C ILE A 180 3.69 13.81 9.91
N ASP A 181 4.16 14.47 10.98
CA ASP A 181 5.02 13.87 12.00
C ASP A 181 4.40 12.65 12.68
N SER A 182 3.08 12.62 12.89
CA SER A 182 2.38 11.46 13.45
C SER A 182 2.52 10.21 12.57
N ARG A 183 2.44 10.37 11.25
CA ARG A 183 2.63 9.27 10.30
C ARG A 183 4.09 8.84 10.20
N VAL A 184 5.03 9.77 10.35
CA VAL A 184 6.46 9.44 10.46
C VAL A 184 6.68 8.52 11.66
N ALA A 185 6.23 8.92 12.87
CA ALA A 185 6.39 8.15 14.09
C ALA A 185 5.67 6.78 14.03
N GLN A 186 4.46 6.71 13.45
CA GLN A 186 3.76 5.43 13.21
C GLN A 186 4.56 4.50 12.28
N THR A 187 5.22 5.06 11.27
CA THR A 187 6.05 4.26 10.35
C THR A 187 7.33 3.80 11.03
N GLU A 188 7.92 4.62 11.90
CA GLU A 188 9.05 4.26 12.76
C GLU A 188 8.69 3.09 13.69
N LEU A 189 7.49 3.10 14.29
CA LEU A 189 6.97 1.95 15.05
C LEU A 189 6.92 0.68 14.20
N GLY A 190 6.43 0.77 12.94
CA GLY A 190 6.44 -0.34 11.99
C GLY A 190 7.84 -0.86 11.66
N LEU A 191 8.83 0.02 11.55
CA LEU A 191 10.23 -0.36 11.30
C LEU A 191 10.84 -1.10 12.49
N VAL A 192 10.53 -0.70 13.73
CA VAL A 192 10.97 -1.41 14.94
C VAL A 192 10.32 -2.80 15.03
N VAL A 193 9.06 -2.95 14.61
CA VAL A 193 8.40 -4.27 14.49
C VAL A 193 9.18 -5.20 13.55
N LEU A 194 9.65 -4.70 12.40
CA LEU A 194 10.46 -5.51 11.47
C LEU A 194 11.79 -5.93 12.10
N GLN A 195 12.39 -5.07 12.91
CA GLN A 195 13.65 -5.33 13.60
C GLN A 195 13.47 -6.44 14.64
N GLU A 196 12.37 -6.38 15.44
CA GLU A 196 11.99 -7.44 16.37
C GLU A 196 11.75 -8.77 15.66
N MET A 197 10.98 -8.76 14.53
CA MET A 197 10.73 -9.95 13.74
C MET A 197 12.00 -10.53 13.13
N GLY A 198 13.02 -9.70 12.88
CA GLY A 198 14.36 -10.09 12.46
C GLY A 198 15.24 -10.66 13.57
N GLY A 199 14.78 -10.63 14.82
CA GLY A 199 15.49 -11.21 15.97
C GLY A 199 16.36 -10.25 16.79
N ASP A 200 16.45 -8.97 16.40
CA ASP A 200 17.20 -7.95 17.16
C ASP A 200 16.34 -7.41 18.32
N LEU A 201 16.17 -8.25 19.35
CA LEU A 201 15.21 -8.04 20.42
C LEU A 201 15.57 -6.86 21.33
N GLU A 202 16.84 -6.71 21.72
CA GLU A 202 17.25 -5.66 22.64
C GLU A 202 17.20 -4.27 22.02
N THR A 203 17.64 -4.14 20.77
CA THR A 203 17.54 -2.86 20.04
C THR A 203 16.08 -2.50 19.79
N SER A 204 15.25 -3.49 19.47
CA SER A 204 13.80 -3.28 19.28
C SER A 204 13.13 -2.83 20.58
N ALA A 205 13.46 -3.43 21.72
CA ALA A 205 12.91 -3.01 23.01
C ALA A 205 13.24 -1.55 23.33
N ARG A 206 14.49 -1.11 23.12
CA ARG A 206 14.88 0.31 23.27
C ARG A 206 14.15 1.24 22.27
N GLY A 207 14.00 0.80 21.03
CA GLY A 207 13.25 1.54 20.01
C GLY A 207 11.79 1.75 20.42
N TYR A 208 11.12 0.69 20.87
CA TYR A 208 9.74 0.77 21.36
C TYR A 208 9.63 1.65 22.62
N GLU A 209 10.59 1.57 23.52
CA GLU A 209 10.62 2.41 24.73
C GLU A 209 10.71 3.90 24.38
N GLY A 210 11.53 4.26 23.40
CA GLY A 210 11.58 5.63 22.89
C GLY A 210 10.23 6.07 22.30
N LEU A 211 9.62 5.23 21.47
CA LEU A 211 8.33 5.51 20.82
C LEU A 211 7.16 5.56 21.82
N SER A 212 7.21 4.82 22.92
CA SER A 212 6.17 4.88 23.96
C SER A 212 6.05 6.24 24.65
N ARG A 213 7.09 7.07 24.55
CA ARG A 213 7.15 8.44 25.09
C ARG A 213 7.04 9.50 24.02
N ASP A 214 6.93 9.12 22.75
CA ASP A 214 6.89 10.04 21.61
C ASP A 214 5.51 10.72 21.49
N GLU A 215 5.48 12.02 21.72
CA GLU A 215 4.25 12.83 21.67
C GLU A 215 3.64 12.93 20.25
N ARG A 216 4.40 12.63 19.20
CA ARG A 216 3.87 12.53 17.83
C ARG A 216 2.88 11.38 17.67
N LEU A 217 2.97 10.36 18.53
CA LEU A 217 2.09 9.19 18.53
C LEU A 217 0.81 9.44 19.34
N SER A 218 -0.28 8.81 18.90
CA SER A 218 -1.53 8.77 19.68
C SER A 218 -1.35 8.02 20.99
N GLY A 219 -2.27 8.20 21.96
CA GLY A 219 -2.29 7.42 23.19
C GLY A 219 -2.33 5.91 22.94
N ARG A 220 -3.11 5.48 21.93
CA ARG A 220 -3.19 4.10 21.47
C ARG A 220 -1.85 3.59 20.93
N ASP A 221 -1.19 4.35 20.06
CA ASP A 221 0.09 3.93 19.45
C ASP A 221 1.20 3.87 20.50
N ARG A 222 1.21 4.77 21.52
CA ARG A 222 2.13 4.71 22.64
C ARG A 222 1.91 3.48 23.53
N ALA A 223 0.65 3.12 23.77
CA ALA A 223 0.31 1.89 24.49
C ALA A 223 0.73 0.63 23.72
N LEU A 224 0.57 0.63 22.37
CA LEU A 224 1.12 -0.42 21.51
C LEU A 224 2.64 -0.52 21.63
N ALA A 225 3.35 0.59 21.61
CA ALA A 225 4.80 0.59 21.81
C ALA A 225 5.19 -0.05 23.14
N LEU A 226 4.50 0.29 24.25
CA LEU A 226 4.71 -0.36 25.56
C LEU A 226 4.46 -1.87 25.51
N LEU A 227 3.38 -2.32 24.86
CA LEU A 227 3.10 -3.73 24.69
C LEU A 227 4.23 -4.45 23.93
N TRP A 228 4.81 -3.78 22.93
CA TRP A 228 5.91 -4.33 22.15
C TRP A 228 7.25 -4.30 22.90
N VAL A 229 7.49 -3.33 23.81
CA VAL A 229 8.62 -3.42 24.76
C VAL A 229 8.55 -4.74 25.52
N GLY A 230 7.41 -5.02 26.15
CA GLY A 230 7.20 -6.26 26.88
C GLY A 230 7.33 -7.50 25.98
N THR A 231 6.80 -7.45 24.75
CA THR A 231 6.90 -8.55 23.80
C THR A 231 8.34 -8.87 23.41
N ALA A 232 9.16 -7.87 23.12
CA ALA A 232 10.58 -8.05 22.79
C ALA A 232 11.36 -8.59 23.99
N LEU A 233 11.18 -7.99 25.18
CA LEU A 233 11.88 -8.40 26.40
C LEU A 233 11.51 -9.81 26.87
N SER A 234 10.25 -10.25 26.71
CA SER A 234 9.83 -11.59 27.08
C SER A 234 10.47 -12.71 26.23
N LYS A 235 11.03 -12.35 25.07
CA LYS A 235 11.79 -13.27 24.20
C LYS A 235 13.28 -13.32 24.56
N VAL A 236 13.76 -12.36 25.36
CA VAL A 236 15.12 -12.37 25.89
C VAL A 236 15.16 -13.31 27.09
N ALA A 237 15.97 -14.36 27.03
CA ALA A 237 16.01 -15.42 28.04
C ALA A 237 16.72 -14.97 29.33
N ARG A 238 16.21 -13.91 30.01
CA ARG A 238 16.71 -13.37 31.26
C ARG A 238 15.57 -13.12 32.24
N PRO A 239 15.66 -13.57 33.51
CA PRO A 239 14.57 -13.44 34.47
C PRO A 239 14.18 -11.99 34.81
N ASP A 240 15.16 -11.07 34.91
CA ASP A 240 14.95 -9.64 35.15
C ASP A 240 14.19 -8.99 33.95
N ALA A 241 14.55 -9.33 32.73
CA ALA A 241 13.88 -8.85 31.53
C ALA A 241 12.41 -9.32 31.49
N THR A 242 12.13 -10.56 31.91
CA THR A 242 10.76 -11.10 31.92
C THR A 242 9.86 -10.41 32.96
N ALA A 243 10.37 -10.06 34.13
CA ALA A 243 9.61 -9.31 35.13
C ALA A 243 9.22 -7.93 34.56
N HIS A 244 10.19 -7.18 34.04
CA HIS A 244 9.94 -5.88 33.42
C HIS A 244 9.02 -5.97 32.21
N ALA A 245 9.12 -7.04 31.41
CA ALA A 245 8.21 -7.29 30.28
C ALA A 245 6.75 -7.36 30.72
N ILE A 246 6.47 -8.07 31.82
CA ILE A 246 5.09 -8.21 32.36
C ILE A 246 4.58 -6.85 32.82
N ASP A 247 5.40 -6.05 33.55
CA ASP A 247 4.98 -4.73 34.00
C ASP A 247 4.60 -3.82 32.84
N MET A 248 5.39 -3.80 31.74
CA MET A 248 5.10 -3.01 30.55
C MET A 248 3.80 -3.48 29.85
N MET A 249 3.57 -4.80 29.79
CA MET A 249 2.35 -5.35 29.22
C MET A 249 1.10 -5.03 30.03
N VAL A 250 1.20 -5.04 31.39
CA VAL A 250 0.11 -4.65 32.28
C VAL A 250 -0.25 -3.18 32.07
N ILE A 251 0.75 -2.28 32.08
CA ILE A 251 0.54 -0.85 31.85
C ILE A 251 -0.14 -0.62 30.47
N ALA A 252 0.31 -1.34 29.44
CA ALA A 252 -0.30 -1.26 28.11
C ALA A 252 -1.76 -1.76 28.10
N SER A 253 -2.04 -2.89 28.78
CA SER A 253 -3.39 -3.45 28.91
C SER A 253 -4.35 -2.46 29.58
N GLU A 254 -3.95 -1.86 30.70
CA GLU A 254 -4.72 -0.83 31.41
C GLU A 254 -4.94 0.42 30.54
N ALA A 255 -3.95 0.78 29.72
CA ALA A 255 -4.10 1.90 28.78
C ALA A 255 -5.14 1.58 27.70
N PHE A 256 -5.14 0.38 27.12
CA PHE A 256 -6.15 -0.04 26.15
C PHE A 256 -7.56 -0.09 26.74
N GLU A 257 -7.71 -0.54 27.99
CA GLU A 257 -8.98 -0.54 28.67
C GLU A 257 -9.53 0.89 28.86
N ARG A 258 -8.68 1.84 29.31
CA ARG A 258 -9.04 3.25 29.44
C ARG A 258 -9.40 3.93 28.11
N LEU A 259 -8.83 3.45 27.01
CA LEU A 259 -9.04 3.99 25.66
C LEU A 259 -10.19 3.30 24.91
N ASP A 260 -10.84 2.29 25.51
CA ASP A 260 -11.87 1.43 24.89
C ASP A 260 -11.37 0.70 23.62
N GLU A 261 -10.09 0.30 23.62
CA GLU A 261 -9.44 -0.41 22.50
C GLU A 261 -9.47 -1.93 22.74
N ALA A 262 -10.68 -2.52 22.63
CA ALA A 262 -10.93 -3.91 22.98
C ALA A 262 -10.08 -4.93 22.18
N ALA A 263 -9.79 -4.63 20.90
CA ALA A 263 -8.94 -5.49 20.07
C ALA A 263 -7.49 -5.51 20.59
N ASP A 264 -6.91 -4.37 20.86
CA ASP A 264 -5.54 -4.26 21.36
C ASP A 264 -5.42 -4.80 22.80
N TRP A 265 -6.46 -4.60 23.60
CA TRP A 265 -6.55 -5.21 24.93
C TRP A 265 -6.49 -6.75 24.86
N SER A 266 -7.26 -7.38 23.94
CA SER A 266 -7.22 -8.83 23.73
C SER A 266 -5.82 -9.32 23.30
N VAL A 267 -5.13 -8.56 22.45
CA VAL A 267 -3.72 -8.83 22.08
C VAL A 267 -2.81 -8.74 23.31
N ALA A 268 -3.01 -7.76 24.19
CA ALA A 268 -2.22 -7.61 25.42
C ALA A 268 -2.40 -8.84 26.34
N GLN A 269 -3.63 -9.37 26.51
CA GLN A 269 -3.87 -10.60 27.27
C GLN A 269 -3.11 -11.80 26.67
N GLN A 270 -3.08 -11.94 25.34
CA GLN A 270 -2.30 -12.98 24.67
C GLN A 270 -0.78 -12.85 24.97
N LYS A 271 -0.25 -11.62 24.99
CA LYS A 271 1.18 -11.38 25.26
C LYS A 271 1.52 -11.66 26.74
N LEU A 272 0.64 -11.25 27.67
CA LEU A 272 0.76 -11.59 29.09
C LEU A 272 0.76 -13.11 29.30
N ALA A 273 -0.09 -13.84 28.60
CA ALA A 273 -0.12 -15.31 28.66
C ALA A 273 1.25 -15.91 28.30
N LEU A 274 1.87 -15.46 27.22
CA LEU A 274 3.18 -15.94 26.80
C LEU A 274 4.31 -15.52 27.75
N ALA A 275 4.25 -14.33 28.33
CA ALA A 275 5.22 -13.87 29.33
C ALA A 275 5.13 -14.69 30.63
N HIS A 276 3.92 -15.00 31.10
CA HIS A 276 3.72 -15.90 32.27
C HIS A 276 4.17 -17.32 31.98
N ARG A 277 3.96 -17.85 30.76
CA ARG A 277 4.54 -19.11 30.34
C ARG A 277 6.08 -19.11 30.47
N ALA A 278 6.73 -18.04 29.97
CA ALA A 278 8.19 -17.92 30.06
C ALA A 278 8.71 -17.89 31.51
N ARG A 279 7.89 -17.44 32.47
CA ARG A 279 8.19 -17.51 33.92
C ARG A 279 7.88 -18.87 34.57
N GLY A 280 7.32 -19.81 33.85
CA GLY A 280 6.84 -21.08 34.39
C GLY A 280 5.51 -21.01 35.13
N ASP A 281 4.81 -19.87 35.14
CA ASP A 281 3.49 -19.70 35.75
C ASP A 281 2.38 -20.12 34.76
N LEU A 282 2.25 -21.43 34.56
CA LEU A 282 1.33 -21.99 33.57
C LEU A 282 -0.13 -21.74 33.91
N GLY A 283 -0.48 -21.65 35.19
CA GLY A 283 -1.86 -21.36 35.63
C GLY A 283 -2.29 -19.96 35.18
N ARG A 284 -1.48 -18.93 35.41
CA ARG A 284 -1.75 -17.59 34.89
C ARG A 284 -1.69 -17.53 33.37
N ALA A 285 -0.74 -18.23 32.77
CA ALA A 285 -0.64 -18.27 31.30
C ALA A 285 -1.94 -18.80 30.65
N LEU A 286 -2.52 -19.89 31.16
CA LEU A 286 -3.79 -20.42 30.70
C LEU A 286 -4.95 -19.44 30.96
N SER A 287 -5.00 -18.82 32.14
CA SER A 287 -6.04 -17.83 32.45
C SER A 287 -6.03 -16.65 31.48
N PHE A 288 -4.87 -16.08 31.17
CA PHE A 288 -4.73 -14.95 30.25
C PHE A 288 -5.04 -15.34 28.79
N ILE A 289 -4.61 -16.54 28.33
CA ILE A 289 -4.94 -16.95 26.94
C ILE A 289 -6.43 -17.25 26.79
N ASP A 290 -7.09 -17.83 27.78
CA ASP A 290 -8.53 -18.06 27.77
C ASP A 290 -9.30 -16.73 27.78
N LEU A 291 -8.80 -15.73 28.50
CA LEU A 291 -9.36 -14.38 28.50
C LEU A 291 -9.25 -13.73 27.12
N ALA A 292 -8.08 -13.84 26.47
CA ALA A 292 -7.87 -13.35 25.11
C ALA A 292 -8.79 -14.04 24.09
N VAL A 293 -9.00 -15.35 24.21
CA VAL A 293 -9.88 -16.10 23.30
C VAL A 293 -11.34 -15.71 23.48
N ARG A 294 -11.81 -15.56 24.71
CA ARG A 294 -13.21 -15.16 25.00
C ARG A 294 -13.55 -13.75 24.54
N ASN A 295 -12.59 -12.85 24.57
CA ASN A 295 -12.78 -11.42 24.24
C ASN A 295 -12.17 -11.04 22.87
N LYS A 296 -11.95 -12.02 21.98
CA LYS A 296 -11.50 -11.69 20.63
C LYS A 296 -12.56 -10.87 19.90
N VAL A 297 -12.12 -9.82 19.23
CA VAL A 297 -13.02 -8.87 18.55
C VAL A 297 -13.28 -9.28 17.12
N ASP A 298 -12.35 -10.01 16.49
CA ASP A 298 -12.51 -10.49 15.12
C ASP A 298 -12.13 -11.97 14.98
N ASP A 299 -12.62 -12.59 13.91
CA ASP A 299 -12.33 -13.97 13.53
C ASP A 299 -11.30 -14.06 12.39
N SER A 300 -10.43 -13.05 12.25
CA SER A 300 -9.42 -13.08 11.20
C SER A 300 -8.52 -14.32 11.33
N PRO A 301 -8.15 -14.96 10.21
CA PRO A 301 -7.26 -16.12 10.23
C PRO A 301 -5.93 -15.84 10.95
N MET A 302 -5.39 -14.62 10.83
CA MET A 302 -4.18 -14.23 11.56
C MET A 302 -4.40 -14.24 13.07
N GLN A 303 -5.50 -13.67 13.56
CA GLN A 303 -5.80 -13.62 14.98
C GLN A 303 -6.01 -15.02 15.55
N LEU A 304 -6.78 -15.85 14.85
CA LEU A 304 -7.01 -17.26 15.27
C LEU A 304 -5.70 -18.05 15.31
N VAL A 305 -4.84 -17.93 14.29
CA VAL A 305 -3.54 -18.59 14.27
C VAL A 305 -2.66 -18.12 15.43
N ARG A 306 -2.61 -16.83 15.71
CA ARG A 306 -1.82 -16.27 16.83
C ARG A 306 -2.31 -16.79 18.19
N LEU A 307 -3.62 -16.77 18.45
CA LEU A 307 -4.19 -17.24 19.71
C LEU A 307 -3.97 -18.74 19.89
N ASN A 308 -4.23 -19.54 18.87
CA ASN A 308 -4.04 -20.99 18.93
C ASN A 308 -2.57 -21.38 19.04
N THR A 309 -1.65 -20.67 18.38
CA THR A 309 -0.20 -20.87 18.52
C THR A 309 0.25 -20.57 19.95
N ALA A 310 -0.23 -19.48 20.57
CA ALA A 310 0.08 -19.13 21.94
C ALA A 310 -0.47 -20.17 22.91
N ARG A 311 -1.75 -20.58 22.76
CA ARG A 311 -2.37 -21.64 23.57
C ARG A 311 -1.60 -22.96 23.46
N ALA A 312 -1.30 -23.39 22.23
CA ALA A 312 -0.54 -24.61 22.02
C ALA A 312 0.85 -24.55 22.69
N HIS A 313 1.55 -23.42 22.58
CA HIS A 313 2.85 -23.24 23.18
C HIS A 313 2.80 -23.33 24.71
N ILE A 314 1.74 -22.82 25.35
CA ILE A 314 1.51 -22.97 26.79
C ILE A 314 1.27 -24.45 27.15
N LEU A 315 0.34 -25.11 26.46
CA LEU A 315 -0.02 -26.53 26.68
C LEU A 315 1.17 -27.48 26.47
N LEU A 316 2.04 -27.18 25.52
CA LEU A 316 3.22 -27.98 25.19
C LEU A 316 4.32 -27.87 26.28
N THR A 317 4.26 -26.87 27.15
CA THR A 317 5.25 -26.69 28.23
C THR A 317 5.02 -27.69 29.38
N ASP A 318 3.80 -28.24 29.55
CA ASP A 318 3.45 -29.20 30.57
C ASP A 318 3.24 -30.59 29.94
N PRO A 319 3.99 -31.63 30.36
CA PRO A 319 3.80 -32.99 29.89
C PRO A 319 2.34 -33.51 30.00
N ALA A 320 1.60 -33.10 31.04
CA ALA A 320 0.20 -33.53 31.26
C ALA A 320 -0.75 -33.00 30.16
N THR A 321 -0.45 -31.85 29.56
CA THR A 321 -1.30 -31.21 28.54
C THR A 321 -0.68 -31.25 27.14
N SER A 322 0.53 -31.80 27.01
CA SER A 322 1.29 -31.80 25.75
C SER A 322 0.56 -32.47 24.57
N GLY A 323 -0.18 -33.53 24.82
CA GLY A 323 -1.00 -34.20 23.81
C GLY A 323 -2.11 -33.33 23.23
N GLU A 324 -2.75 -32.47 24.05
CA GLU A 324 -3.66 -31.42 23.57
C GLU A 324 -2.92 -30.36 22.78
N GLY A 325 -1.79 -29.89 23.28
CA GLY A 325 -0.94 -28.92 22.63
C GLY A 325 -0.52 -29.34 21.22
N LEU A 326 -0.15 -30.61 21.03
CA LEU A 326 0.20 -31.18 19.72
C LEU A 326 -0.99 -31.17 18.73
N ARG A 327 -2.20 -31.46 19.20
CA ARG A 327 -3.39 -31.38 18.34
C ARG A 327 -3.69 -29.93 17.93
N VAL A 328 -3.65 -29.00 18.86
CA VAL A 328 -3.91 -27.59 18.60
C VAL A 328 -2.89 -27.03 17.61
N ILE A 329 -1.57 -27.26 17.81
CA ILE A 329 -0.54 -26.71 16.93
C ILE A 329 -0.56 -27.33 15.52
N GLY A 330 -1.00 -28.61 15.41
CA GLY A 330 -1.20 -29.26 14.11
C GLY A 330 -2.26 -28.59 13.27
N GLY A 331 -3.47 -28.39 13.81
CA GLY A 331 -4.55 -27.69 13.12
C GLY A 331 -4.23 -26.22 12.85
N THR A 332 -3.48 -25.57 13.75
CA THR A 332 -3.03 -24.19 13.57
C THR A 332 -2.05 -24.05 12.43
N ARG A 333 -1.12 -25.01 12.27
CA ARG A 333 -0.19 -25.06 11.13
C ARG A 333 -0.95 -25.16 9.80
N ASP A 334 -1.95 -26.03 9.72
CA ASP A 334 -2.72 -26.25 8.50
C ASP A 334 -3.52 -24.98 8.13
N MET A 335 -4.08 -24.28 9.11
CA MET A 335 -4.73 -22.98 8.91
C MET A 335 -3.72 -21.92 8.45
N ALA A 336 -2.55 -21.84 9.07
CA ALA A 336 -1.51 -20.89 8.67
C ALA A 336 -1.01 -21.14 7.24
N ALA A 337 -0.88 -22.41 6.83
CA ALA A 337 -0.51 -22.79 5.48
C ALA A 337 -1.58 -22.39 4.46
N LEU A 338 -2.86 -22.65 4.76
CA LEU A 338 -4.00 -22.29 3.91
C LEU A 338 -4.03 -20.77 3.59
N HIS A 339 -3.67 -19.95 4.57
CA HIS A 339 -3.68 -18.48 4.45
C HIS A 339 -2.30 -17.86 4.12
N GLY A 340 -1.29 -18.66 3.79
CA GLY A 340 0.03 -18.17 3.39
C GLY A 340 0.79 -17.40 4.46
N LEU A 341 0.54 -17.67 5.76
CA LEU A 341 1.09 -16.99 6.92
C LEU A 341 2.51 -17.49 7.24
N ARG A 342 3.48 -17.22 6.36
CA ARG A 342 4.85 -17.79 6.46
C ARG A 342 5.51 -17.52 7.81
N HIS A 343 5.46 -16.28 8.30
CA HIS A 343 6.07 -15.95 9.60
C HIS A 343 5.43 -16.74 10.76
N GLN A 344 4.14 -17.03 10.71
CA GLN A 344 3.47 -17.88 11.70
C GLN A 344 3.88 -19.34 11.55
N LEU A 345 4.06 -19.83 10.34
CA LEU A 345 4.58 -21.18 10.07
C LEU A 345 5.98 -21.36 10.63
N ASP A 346 6.87 -20.35 10.45
CA ASP A 346 8.22 -20.37 11.03
C ASP A 346 8.18 -20.38 12.56
N SER A 347 7.29 -19.62 13.17
CA SER A 347 7.06 -19.62 14.63
C SER A 347 6.58 -20.97 15.13
N ILE A 348 5.61 -21.59 14.43
CA ILE A 348 5.10 -22.93 14.76
C ILE A 348 6.19 -23.98 14.62
N ALA A 349 6.99 -23.93 13.56
CA ALA A 349 8.12 -24.85 13.32
C ALA A 349 9.16 -24.76 14.45
N ARG A 350 9.49 -23.55 14.90
CA ARG A 350 10.43 -23.30 16.01
C ARG A 350 9.87 -23.90 17.32
N ILE A 351 8.61 -23.65 17.68
CA ILE A 351 7.98 -24.21 18.90
C ILE A 351 8.05 -25.75 18.87
N ARG A 352 7.78 -26.37 17.72
CA ARG A 352 7.87 -27.82 17.57
C ARG A 352 9.30 -28.36 17.65
N GLY A 353 10.28 -27.59 17.15
CA GLY A 353 11.71 -27.91 17.24
C GLY A 353 12.23 -27.87 18.68
N GLU A 354 11.80 -26.89 19.47
CA GLU A 354 12.15 -26.77 20.90
C GLU A 354 11.70 -28.01 21.67
N MET A 355 10.52 -28.56 21.37
CA MET A 355 10.00 -29.78 22.02
C MET A 355 10.76 -31.05 21.62
N ALA A 356 11.24 -31.14 20.36
CA ALA A 356 11.98 -32.33 19.94
C ALA A 356 13.39 -32.37 20.53
N ALA A 357 13.89 -31.25 21.07
CA ALA A 357 15.19 -31.11 21.70
C ALA A 357 15.13 -31.23 23.25
N SER A 358 13.93 -31.20 23.85
CA SER A 358 13.66 -31.36 25.28
C SER A 358 13.31 -32.79 25.63
#